data_003c775ce10c55b5c0dfc7db627961f8
#
_entry.id   003c775ce10c55b5c0dfc7db627961f8
#
_cell.length_a   1.000
_cell.length_b   1.000
_cell.length_c   1.000
_cell.angle_alpha   90.00
_cell.angle_beta   90.00
_cell.angle_gamma   90.00
#
_symmetry.space_group_name_H-M   'P 1'
#
loop_
_entity.id
_entity.type
_entity.pdbx_description
1 polymer ?
#
loop_
_entity_poly.entity_id
_entity_poly.type
_entity_poly.pdbx_seq_one_letter_code
_entity_poly.pdbx_strand_id
1 'polypeptide(L)'
;DAMGGDHAPQEIVKGAVMALSQDKELSVVLTGDEPSVRKCLEGQAYDASRLEVVHCTEVITNDESPTLAIRSKKDSSLVVALKMLKEAEEVKGLVSAGSTGAVLTGALLRVGRIRGISRPAVCPALPTAKGGKVLIIDAGANAECKTVNLAHFANMGTAYAKTMGVKTPRV
;
A
#
# COMPACT_ATOMS: atom_id res chain seq x y z
N ASP A 1 -4.38 -5.90 -0.13
CA ASP A 1 -5.18 -5.93 -1.36
C ASP A 1 -4.78 -7.17 -2.18
N ALA A 2 -5.56 -8.25 -2.08
CA ALA A 2 -5.26 -9.52 -2.73
C ALA A 2 -5.55 -9.51 -4.23
N MET A 3 -6.33 -8.55 -4.71
CA MET A 3 -6.76 -8.49 -6.10
C MET A 3 -6.00 -7.44 -6.93
N GLY A 4 -5.03 -6.77 -6.35
CA GLY A 4 -4.22 -5.77 -7.04
C GLY A 4 -2.99 -6.39 -7.72
N GLY A 5 -2.81 -6.11 -9.00
CA GLY A 5 -1.67 -6.56 -9.81
C GLY A 5 -2.03 -7.57 -10.89
N ASP A 6 -1.12 -7.71 -11.85
CA ASP A 6 -1.36 -8.49 -13.08
C ASP A 6 -1.51 -10.00 -12.84
N HIS A 7 -0.95 -10.50 -11.76
CA HIS A 7 -0.97 -11.92 -11.38
C HIS A 7 -1.74 -12.14 -10.06
N ALA A 8 -2.68 -11.24 -9.74
CA ALA A 8 -3.57 -11.41 -8.59
C ALA A 8 -4.62 -12.51 -8.87
N PRO A 9 -5.05 -13.24 -7.84
CA PRO A 9 -4.57 -13.20 -6.46
C PRO A 9 -3.34 -14.08 -6.18
N GLN A 10 -2.89 -14.92 -7.12
CA GLN A 10 -1.92 -15.99 -6.88
C GLN A 10 -0.61 -15.50 -6.28
N GLU A 11 0.06 -14.56 -6.95
CA GLU A 11 1.36 -14.07 -6.48
C GLU A 11 1.23 -13.23 -5.20
N ILE A 12 0.10 -12.55 -5.02
CA ILE A 12 -0.15 -11.78 -3.81
C ILE A 12 -0.33 -12.71 -2.60
N VAL A 13 -1.13 -13.76 -2.74
CA VAL A 13 -1.34 -14.77 -1.68
C VAL A 13 -0.04 -15.48 -1.34
N LYS A 14 0.72 -15.89 -2.35
CA LYS A 14 2.05 -16.51 -2.17
C LYS A 14 3.01 -15.58 -1.42
N GLY A 15 3.06 -14.29 -1.81
CA GLY A 15 3.86 -13.29 -1.12
C GLY A 15 3.46 -13.11 0.35
N ALA A 16 2.16 -13.11 0.65
CA ALA A 16 1.64 -13.03 2.01
C ALA A 16 2.06 -14.24 2.87
N VAL A 17 1.96 -15.46 2.33
CA VAL A 17 2.40 -16.69 3.00
C VAL A 17 3.91 -16.67 3.25
N MET A 18 4.71 -16.23 2.28
CA MET A 18 6.15 -16.07 2.44
C MET A 18 6.49 -15.08 3.56
N ALA A 19 5.82 -13.92 3.61
CA ALA A 19 6.02 -12.92 4.66
C ALA A 19 5.70 -13.49 6.05
N LEU A 20 4.60 -14.21 6.21
CA LEU A 20 4.23 -14.88 7.46
C LEU A 20 5.25 -15.93 7.91
N SER A 21 5.94 -16.58 6.97
CA SER A 21 7.00 -17.54 7.28
C SER A 21 8.28 -16.88 7.78
N GLN A 22 8.58 -15.67 7.28
CA GLN A 22 9.81 -14.93 7.59
C GLN A 22 9.70 -14.12 8.88
N ASP A 23 8.49 -13.58 9.17
CA ASP A 23 8.24 -12.79 10.36
C ASP A 23 7.15 -13.47 11.22
N LYS A 24 7.51 -13.85 12.43
CA LYS A 24 6.62 -14.56 13.37
C LYS A 24 5.61 -13.62 14.07
N GLU A 25 5.88 -12.34 14.08
CA GLU A 25 5.02 -11.31 14.70
C GLU A 25 4.04 -10.70 13.71
N LEU A 26 4.26 -10.93 12.40
CA LEU A 26 3.38 -10.45 11.35
C LEU A 26 2.05 -11.21 11.35
N SER A 27 0.94 -10.48 11.27
CA SER A 27 -0.38 -10.97 10.87
C SER A 27 -0.82 -10.28 9.59
N VAL A 28 -1.54 -10.97 8.74
CA VAL A 28 -1.95 -10.48 7.42
C VAL A 28 -3.46 -10.62 7.25
N VAL A 29 -4.10 -9.57 6.76
CA VAL A 29 -5.48 -9.62 6.27
C VAL A 29 -5.46 -9.51 4.74
N LEU A 30 -6.00 -10.49 4.05
CA LEU A 30 -6.17 -10.49 2.60
C LEU A 30 -7.59 -10.01 2.26
N THR A 31 -7.70 -8.88 1.59
CA THR A 31 -8.99 -8.36 1.10
C THR A 31 -9.16 -8.74 -0.36
N GLY A 32 -10.26 -9.40 -0.74
CA GLY A 32 -10.50 -9.84 -2.11
C GLY A 32 -11.61 -10.84 -2.27
N ASP A 33 -11.72 -11.44 -3.47
CA ASP A 33 -12.65 -12.54 -3.73
C ASP A 33 -12.26 -13.76 -2.89
N GLU A 34 -12.99 -14.01 -1.81
CA GLU A 34 -12.63 -15.04 -0.83
C GLU A 34 -12.48 -16.44 -1.45
N PRO A 35 -13.38 -16.91 -2.34
CA PRO A 35 -13.21 -18.20 -3.00
C PRO A 35 -11.88 -18.32 -3.76
N SER A 36 -11.51 -17.30 -4.52
CA SER A 36 -10.26 -17.27 -5.29
C SER A 36 -9.03 -17.21 -4.38
N VAL A 37 -9.07 -16.39 -3.32
CA VAL A 37 -7.99 -16.29 -2.34
C VAL A 37 -7.81 -17.61 -1.60
N ARG A 38 -8.89 -18.24 -1.12
CA ARG A 38 -8.82 -19.54 -0.43
C ARG A 38 -8.29 -20.64 -1.31
N LYS A 39 -8.68 -20.68 -2.59
CA LYS A 39 -8.12 -21.60 -3.57
C LYS A 39 -6.60 -21.45 -3.73
N CYS A 40 -6.08 -20.23 -3.68
CA CYS A 40 -4.63 -19.97 -3.72
C CYS A 40 -3.92 -20.36 -2.43
N LEU A 41 -4.62 -20.44 -1.31
CA LEU A 41 -4.08 -20.88 -0.01
C LEU A 41 -4.06 -22.42 0.12
N GLU A 42 -4.80 -23.17 -0.70
CA GLU A 42 -4.80 -24.62 -0.68
C GLU A 42 -3.40 -25.20 -0.88
N GLY A 43 -3.01 -26.12 -0.02
CA GLY A 43 -1.68 -26.75 -0.06
C GLY A 43 -0.51 -25.86 0.41
N GLN A 44 -0.75 -24.62 0.79
CA GLN A 44 0.26 -23.75 1.36
C GLN A 44 0.44 -24.02 2.86
N ALA A 45 1.68 -24.00 3.33
CA ALA A 45 2.00 -24.15 4.76
C ALA A 45 2.09 -22.76 5.41
N TYR A 46 1.09 -22.37 6.20
CA TYR A 46 1.06 -21.13 6.95
C TYR A 46 0.30 -21.27 8.27
N ASP A 47 0.51 -20.36 9.20
CA ASP A 47 -0.22 -20.29 10.45
C ASP A 47 -1.57 -19.57 10.23
N ALA A 48 -2.65 -20.37 10.21
CA ALA A 48 -4.00 -19.86 9.95
C ALA A 48 -4.50 -18.86 11.01
N SER A 49 -3.92 -18.85 12.21
CA SER A 49 -4.28 -17.87 13.25
C SER A 49 -3.77 -16.46 12.96
N ARG A 50 -2.83 -16.32 12.01
CA ARG A 50 -2.21 -15.05 11.62
C ARG A 50 -2.60 -14.57 10.22
N LEU A 51 -3.52 -15.29 9.56
CA LEU A 51 -4.02 -14.91 8.24
C LEU A 51 -5.54 -14.90 8.22
N GLU A 52 -6.12 -13.74 7.97
CA GLU A 52 -7.54 -13.52 7.78
C GLU A 52 -7.85 -13.22 6.32
N VAL A 53 -9.03 -13.61 5.84
CA VAL A 53 -9.54 -13.26 4.51
C VAL A 53 -10.83 -12.50 4.69
N VAL A 54 -10.89 -11.29 4.14
CA VAL A 54 -12.08 -10.43 4.09
C VAL A 54 -12.61 -10.42 2.67
N HIS A 55 -13.82 -10.93 2.50
CA HIS A 55 -14.47 -11.02 1.19
C HIS A 55 -14.80 -9.63 0.62
N CYS A 56 -14.51 -9.47 -0.68
CA CYS A 56 -14.83 -8.28 -1.46
C CYS A 56 -15.36 -8.72 -2.82
N THR A 57 -16.41 -8.06 -3.29
CA THR A 57 -17.10 -8.44 -4.54
C THR A 57 -16.63 -7.67 -5.77
N GLU A 58 -15.83 -6.60 -5.57
CA GLU A 58 -15.39 -5.72 -6.65
C GLU A 58 -13.87 -5.64 -6.73
N VAL A 59 -13.36 -5.37 -7.92
CA VAL A 59 -11.93 -5.16 -8.20
C VAL A 59 -11.75 -3.87 -8.98
N ILE A 60 -10.75 -3.06 -8.62
CA ILE A 60 -10.33 -1.88 -9.38
C ILE A 60 -9.19 -2.30 -10.30
N THR A 61 -9.39 -2.15 -11.61
CA THR A 61 -8.38 -2.48 -12.63
C THR A 61 -7.48 -1.29 -12.97
N ASN A 62 -6.38 -1.55 -13.67
CA ASN A 62 -5.43 -0.49 -14.06
C ASN A 62 -6.01 0.48 -15.11
N ASP A 63 -7.01 0.05 -15.89
CA ASP A 63 -7.59 0.83 -16.97
C ASP A 63 -8.70 1.78 -16.50
N GLU A 64 -9.13 1.66 -15.25
CA GLU A 64 -10.21 2.47 -14.71
C GLU A 64 -9.72 3.85 -14.26
N SER A 65 -10.59 4.86 -14.37
CA SER A 65 -10.35 6.17 -13.77
C SER A 65 -10.23 6.03 -12.25
N PRO A 66 -9.07 6.31 -11.63
CA PRO A 66 -8.87 6.11 -10.20
C PRO A 66 -9.92 6.79 -9.32
N THR A 67 -10.26 8.04 -9.64
CA THR A 67 -11.22 8.83 -8.83
C THR A 67 -12.63 8.26 -8.92
N LEU A 68 -13.06 7.83 -10.10
CA LEU A 68 -14.38 7.22 -10.27
C LEU A 68 -14.45 5.85 -9.61
N ALA A 69 -13.44 5.00 -9.82
CA ALA A 69 -13.38 3.66 -9.24
C ALA A 69 -13.41 3.70 -7.70
N ILE A 70 -12.58 4.54 -7.06
CA ILE A 70 -12.56 4.70 -5.59
C ILE A 70 -13.89 5.20 -5.02
N ARG A 71 -14.65 5.99 -5.79
CA ARG A 71 -15.95 6.50 -5.33
C ARG A 71 -17.09 5.53 -5.52
N SER A 72 -17.11 4.80 -6.63
CA SER A 72 -18.20 3.89 -7.02
C SER A 72 -18.02 2.48 -6.43
N LYS A 73 -16.84 1.90 -6.51
CA LYS A 73 -16.54 0.53 -6.08
C LYS A 73 -16.21 0.45 -4.58
N LYS A 74 -17.23 0.62 -3.75
CA LYS A 74 -17.07 0.69 -2.29
C LYS A 74 -16.69 -0.64 -1.67
N ASP A 75 -17.02 -1.73 -2.32
CA ASP A 75 -16.72 -3.11 -1.91
C ASP A 75 -15.51 -3.71 -2.68
N SER A 76 -14.68 -2.85 -3.27
CA SER A 76 -13.45 -3.32 -3.89
C SER A 76 -12.39 -3.64 -2.83
N SER A 77 -11.56 -4.64 -3.13
CA SER A 77 -10.48 -5.10 -2.27
C SER A 77 -9.60 -3.95 -1.76
N LEU A 78 -9.24 -3.01 -2.63
CA LEU A 78 -8.45 -1.83 -2.27
C LEU A 78 -9.21 -0.88 -1.33
N VAL A 79 -10.49 -0.60 -1.60
CA VAL A 79 -11.29 0.35 -0.78
C VAL A 79 -11.55 -0.24 0.60
N VAL A 80 -11.85 -1.53 0.69
CA VAL A 80 -12.02 -2.24 1.96
C VAL A 80 -10.73 -2.21 2.77
N ALA A 81 -9.58 -2.53 2.16
CA ALA A 81 -8.27 -2.48 2.82
C ALA A 81 -7.93 -1.06 3.34
N LEU A 82 -8.22 -0.01 2.56
CA LEU A 82 -8.01 1.38 2.98
C LEU A 82 -8.94 1.79 4.13
N LYS A 83 -10.17 1.27 4.15
CA LYS A 83 -11.09 1.48 5.26
C LYS A 83 -10.58 0.81 6.54
N MET A 84 -10.13 -0.44 6.45
CA MET A 84 -9.52 -1.15 7.57
C MET A 84 -8.29 -0.40 8.11
N LEU A 85 -7.40 0.06 7.23
CA LEU A 85 -6.22 0.84 7.62
C LEU A 85 -6.57 2.10 8.41
N LYS A 86 -7.72 2.70 8.12
CA LYS A 86 -8.17 3.92 8.81
C LYS A 86 -8.89 3.66 10.13
N GLU A 87 -9.70 2.59 10.19
CA GLU A 87 -10.70 2.38 11.25
C GLU A 87 -10.25 1.33 12.28
N ALA A 88 -9.42 0.35 11.88
CA ALA A 88 -8.96 -0.72 12.75
C ALA A 88 -7.57 -0.40 13.32
N GLU A 89 -7.48 -0.27 14.64
CA GLU A 89 -6.22 0.10 15.30
C GLU A 89 -5.11 -0.92 15.11
N GLU A 90 -5.45 -2.19 14.96
CA GLU A 90 -4.51 -3.29 14.73
C GLU A 90 -3.90 -3.27 13.32
N VAL A 91 -4.56 -2.66 12.33
CA VAL A 91 -4.05 -2.58 10.95
C VAL A 91 -3.06 -1.43 10.82
N LYS A 92 -1.78 -1.75 10.66
CA LYS A 92 -0.68 -0.78 10.66
C LYS A 92 -0.17 -0.42 9.27
N GLY A 93 -0.54 -1.18 8.24
CA GLY A 93 -0.05 -0.94 6.88
C GLY A 93 -0.93 -1.59 5.82
N LEU A 94 -0.86 -1.08 4.60
CA LEU A 94 -1.49 -1.61 3.40
C LEU A 94 -0.43 -1.89 2.35
N VAL A 95 -0.52 -3.06 1.74
CA VAL A 95 0.27 -3.44 0.55
C VAL A 95 -0.69 -3.70 -0.61
N SER A 96 -0.43 -3.10 -1.74
CA SER A 96 -1.14 -3.34 -3.00
C SER A 96 -0.17 -3.29 -4.18
N ALA A 97 -0.30 -4.22 -5.11
CA ALA A 97 0.40 -4.22 -6.39
C ALA A 97 -0.50 -3.75 -7.54
N GLY A 98 -1.65 -3.16 -7.22
CA GLY A 98 -2.60 -2.61 -8.20
C GLY A 98 -2.23 -1.21 -8.69
N SER A 99 -3.20 -0.54 -9.28
CA SER A 99 -3.03 0.81 -9.86
C SER A 99 -2.50 1.81 -8.83
N THR A 100 -1.31 2.38 -9.10
CA THR A 100 -0.70 3.43 -8.26
C THR A 100 -1.64 4.63 -8.10
N GLY A 101 -2.34 5.01 -9.18
CA GLY A 101 -3.32 6.10 -9.16
C GLY A 101 -4.51 5.79 -8.24
N ALA A 102 -4.99 4.54 -8.23
CA ALA A 102 -6.08 4.12 -7.35
C ALA A 102 -5.62 4.10 -5.88
N VAL A 103 -4.44 3.57 -5.58
CA VAL A 103 -3.86 3.58 -4.22
C VAL A 103 -3.69 5.01 -3.72
N LEU A 104 -3.10 5.90 -4.52
CA LEU A 104 -2.89 7.30 -4.16
C LEU A 104 -4.21 8.04 -3.92
N THR A 105 -5.17 7.89 -4.85
CA THR A 105 -6.49 8.51 -4.75
C THR A 105 -7.27 7.95 -3.57
N GLY A 106 -7.20 6.65 -3.37
CA GLY A 106 -7.84 5.97 -2.25
C GLY A 106 -7.26 6.41 -0.90
N ALA A 107 -5.94 6.48 -0.78
CA ALA A 107 -5.27 7.00 0.41
C ALA A 107 -5.73 8.45 0.70
N LEU A 108 -5.77 9.31 -0.32
CA LEU A 108 -6.20 10.69 -0.17
C LEU A 108 -7.66 10.82 0.28
N LEU A 109 -8.56 10.05 -0.33
CA LEU A 109 -10.02 10.18 -0.12
C LEU A 109 -10.54 9.37 1.07
N ARG A 110 -9.91 8.24 1.42
CA ARG A 110 -10.36 7.32 2.46
C ARG A 110 -9.56 7.44 3.75
N VAL A 111 -8.24 7.49 3.68
CA VAL A 111 -7.38 7.63 4.86
C VAL A 111 -7.23 9.10 5.25
N GLY A 112 -6.98 9.97 4.27
CA GLY A 112 -6.83 11.40 4.46
C GLY A 112 -5.36 11.86 4.41
N ARG A 113 -5.15 13.16 4.60
CA ARG A 113 -3.83 13.79 4.56
C ARG A 113 -3.29 14.04 5.96
N ILE A 114 -1.99 14.00 6.11
CA ILE A 114 -1.30 14.50 7.30
C ILE A 114 -1.60 16.01 7.44
N ARG A 115 -1.94 16.44 8.63
CA ARG A 115 -2.21 17.86 8.90
C ARG A 115 -1.03 18.73 8.51
N GLY A 116 -1.27 19.78 7.75
CA GLY A 116 -0.24 20.69 7.23
C GLY A 116 0.41 20.24 5.91
N ILE A 117 0.17 19.01 5.44
CA ILE A 117 0.66 18.52 4.15
C ILE A 117 -0.42 18.68 3.09
N SER A 118 -0.10 19.39 2.00
CA SER A 118 -1.07 19.72 0.97
C SER A 118 -1.31 18.57 -0.03
N ARG A 119 -0.29 17.75 -0.32
CA ARG A 119 -0.37 16.65 -1.28
C ARG A 119 0.38 15.42 -0.77
N PRO A 120 -0.15 14.21 -1.00
CA PRO A 120 0.62 12.97 -0.80
C PRO A 120 1.74 12.87 -1.84
N ALA A 121 2.71 12.01 -1.58
CA ALA A 121 3.82 11.74 -2.49
C ALA A 121 4.16 10.25 -2.51
N VAL A 122 4.66 9.76 -3.64
CA VAL A 122 5.27 8.44 -3.75
C VAL A 122 6.77 8.57 -3.42
N CYS A 123 7.25 7.73 -2.50
CA CYS A 123 8.61 7.83 -1.98
C CYS A 123 9.33 6.47 -2.01
N PRO A 124 9.84 6.03 -3.17
CA PRO A 124 10.65 4.82 -3.23
C PRO A 124 12.03 5.02 -2.59
N ALA A 125 12.51 3.95 -1.95
CA ALA A 125 13.88 3.83 -1.46
C ALA A 125 14.71 3.05 -2.48
N LEU A 126 15.61 3.72 -3.17
CA LEU A 126 16.45 3.11 -4.21
C LEU A 126 17.83 2.77 -3.66
N PRO A 127 18.46 1.67 -4.12
CA PRO A 127 19.83 1.34 -3.76
C PRO A 127 20.83 2.32 -4.41
N THR A 128 21.92 2.60 -3.71
CA THR A 128 23.04 3.38 -4.26
C THR A 128 24.20 2.46 -4.62
N ALA A 129 25.06 2.90 -5.53
CA ALA A 129 26.25 2.14 -5.95
C ALA A 129 27.21 1.83 -4.78
N LYS A 130 27.14 2.55 -3.69
CA LYS A 130 27.96 2.36 -2.48
C LYS A 130 27.28 1.49 -1.40
N GLY A 131 26.20 0.78 -1.74
CA GLY A 131 25.49 -0.11 -0.80
C GLY A 131 24.53 0.61 0.17
N GLY A 132 24.33 1.91 0.04
CA GLY A 132 23.34 2.69 0.80
C GLY A 132 21.98 2.75 0.12
N LYS A 133 21.10 3.62 0.64
CA LYS A 133 19.80 3.93 0.06
C LYS A 133 19.64 5.43 -0.14
N VAL A 134 18.90 5.82 -1.18
CA VAL A 134 18.43 7.19 -1.43
C VAL A 134 16.90 7.17 -1.56
N LEU A 135 16.26 8.16 -0.99
CA LEU A 135 14.82 8.36 -1.13
C LEU A 135 14.58 9.38 -2.24
N ILE A 136 13.74 9.03 -3.22
CA ILE A 136 13.24 9.97 -4.20
C ILE A 136 11.81 10.33 -3.80
N ILE A 137 11.52 11.63 -3.65
CA ILE A 137 10.21 12.14 -3.30
C ILE A 137 9.92 13.47 -4.01
N ASP A 138 8.96 13.64 -4.87
CA ASP A 138 7.89 12.71 -5.24
C ASP A 138 8.29 11.93 -6.51
N ALA A 139 7.97 10.64 -6.55
CA ALA A 139 8.24 9.79 -7.71
C ALA A 139 6.98 9.56 -8.57
N GLY A 140 6.39 10.65 -9.08
CA GLY A 140 5.34 10.62 -10.10
C GLY A 140 3.90 10.65 -9.60
N ALA A 141 3.64 10.92 -8.31
CA ALA A 141 2.27 11.12 -7.80
C ALA A 141 1.67 12.46 -8.22
N ASN A 142 2.50 13.48 -8.43
CA ASN A 142 2.07 14.83 -8.76
C ASN A 142 2.74 15.30 -10.05
N ALA A 143 1.95 15.55 -11.11
CA ALA A 143 2.45 16.02 -12.39
C ALA A 143 3.01 17.45 -12.29
N GLU A 144 2.39 18.30 -11.46
CA GLU A 144 2.81 19.68 -11.22
C GLU A 144 2.94 19.96 -9.73
N CYS A 145 4.03 20.60 -9.33
CA CYS A 145 4.33 20.93 -7.94
C CYS A 145 4.58 22.44 -7.78
N LYS A 146 3.97 23.02 -6.75
CA LYS A 146 4.32 24.38 -6.27
C LYS A 146 5.51 24.26 -5.32
N THR A 147 6.27 25.38 -5.12
CA THR A 147 7.40 25.43 -4.19
C THR A 147 7.06 24.88 -2.79
N VAL A 148 5.87 25.19 -2.28
CA VAL A 148 5.41 24.69 -0.98
C VAL A 148 5.28 23.16 -0.96
N ASN A 149 4.95 22.52 -2.09
CA ASN A 149 4.88 21.05 -2.16
C ASN A 149 6.28 20.42 -2.01
N LEU A 150 7.31 21.04 -2.65
CA LEU A 150 8.69 20.58 -2.52
C LEU A 150 9.18 20.65 -1.06
N ALA A 151 8.84 21.72 -0.35
CA ALA A 151 9.15 21.84 1.08
C ALA A 151 8.43 20.75 1.91
N HIS A 152 7.16 20.46 1.60
CA HIS A 152 6.44 19.37 2.26
C HIS A 152 7.06 18.01 1.94
N PHE A 153 7.47 17.76 0.71
CA PHE A 153 8.14 16.52 0.32
C PHE A 153 9.48 16.34 1.04
N ALA A 154 10.28 17.41 1.17
CA ALA A 154 11.52 17.38 1.93
C ALA A 154 11.27 16.99 3.41
N ASN A 155 10.24 17.56 4.04
CA ASN A 155 9.86 17.22 5.41
C ASN A 155 9.40 15.76 5.55
N MET A 156 8.54 15.27 4.64
CA MET A 156 8.08 13.88 4.64
C MET A 156 9.24 12.91 4.38
N GLY A 157 10.10 13.19 3.39
CA GLY A 157 11.27 12.37 3.10
C GLY A 157 12.25 12.32 4.28
N THR A 158 12.46 13.45 4.95
CA THR A 158 13.29 13.53 6.17
C THR A 158 12.72 12.67 7.29
N ALA A 159 11.41 12.75 7.54
CA ALA A 159 10.74 11.93 8.55
C ALA A 159 10.86 10.44 8.21
N TYR A 160 10.59 10.07 6.97
CA TYR A 160 10.68 8.68 6.51
C TYR A 160 12.11 8.14 6.57
N ALA A 161 13.11 8.92 6.16
CA ALA A 161 14.52 8.52 6.28
C ALA A 161 14.92 8.21 7.74
N LYS A 162 14.41 8.99 8.69
CA LYS A 162 14.65 8.74 10.13
C LYS A 162 14.05 7.42 10.59
N THR A 163 12.86 7.03 10.12
CA THR A 163 12.28 5.71 10.46
C THR A 163 13.11 4.55 9.88
N MET A 164 13.86 4.80 8.81
CA MET A 164 14.80 3.85 8.21
C MET A 164 16.18 3.85 8.90
N GLY A 165 16.36 4.55 10.02
CA GLY A 165 17.60 4.60 10.78
C GLY A 165 18.62 5.65 10.33
N VAL A 166 18.28 6.54 9.40
CA VAL A 166 19.17 7.64 8.99
C VAL A 166 19.10 8.75 10.04
N LYS A 167 20.13 8.89 10.86
CA LYS A 167 20.15 9.88 11.96
C LYS A 167 20.10 11.32 11.47
N THR A 168 20.81 11.63 10.38
CA THR A 168 20.95 12.99 9.82
C THR A 168 20.67 12.96 8.32
N PRO A 169 19.40 12.92 7.89
CA PRO A 169 19.04 12.99 6.48
C PRO A 169 19.52 14.31 5.86
N ARG A 170 20.03 14.25 4.65
CA ARG A 170 20.37 15.40 3.81
C ARG A 170 19.39 15.46 2.65
N VAL A 171 18.83 16.62 2.40
CA VAL A 171 17.89 16.90 1.30
C VAL A 171 18.53 17.87 0.32
#